data_2f3d9286b2daf3461e516dcf947a2b59
#
_entry.id   2f3d9286b2daf3461e516dcf947a2b59
#
_cell.length_a   1.000
_cell.length_b   1.000
_cell.length_c   1.000
_cell.angle_alpha   90.00
_cell.angle_beta   90.00
_cell.angle_gamma   90.00
#
_symmetry.space_group_name_H-M   'P 1'
#
loop_
_entity.id
_entity.type
_entity.pdbx_description
1 polymer ?
#
loop_
_entity_poly.entity_id
_entity_poly.type
_entity_poly.pdbx_seq_one_letter_code
_entity_poly.pdbx_strand_id
1 'polypeptide(L)'
;MNRSQVAGKLKGQICQFAGKLCKGLPKVAGRFVGEALYGILSKQSVRVSEVARSLNEPIRLIKTENRLCRELGRRELGERITEKVIEEGAFHVKKDTLLIIDPSDVTKKYAKKMEYLAEVRDGSEKTIGKGYWTVRVVGAELETVKIIPLYERLYSQEAPDYDSENTETLKAVDRVRRHVGDRGIWVMNRGGDRRKLFAPFLDREIGFIVRLEGDRHLVYRGRKVLALDLAVSCPMPYWERVIKEERTGEKVYTIQVGFRRVRLPGRSEQLVLVVVTGLGIEPLMLLTTLKVVKSRKSLLFVALSYLRRWQIEETIRFAKQAFRIEDIRVRKYERLQNMIAIVAAAVHFVAVWLGEWLKLGILAHHALEAAKRLFGIPNFRYYALADGIKAFLEGSETPFRAAKAQPRADPQLMLPI
;
A
#
# COMPACT_ATOMS: atom_id res chain seq x y z
N MET A 1 -16.12 26.52 1.12
CA MET A 1 -15.86 26.25 2.58
C MET A 1 -14.77 27.17 3.06
N ASN A 2 -14.92 27.78 4.26
CA ASN A 2 -13.87 28.63 4.85
C ASN A 2 -12.65 27.76 5.21
N ARG A 3 -11.44 28.27 4.93
CA ARG A 3 -10.15 27.57 5.16
C ARG A 3 -9.99 27.08 6.61
N SER A 4 -10.37 27.91 7.59
CA SER A 4 -10.36 27.55 9.02
C SER A 4 -11.28 26.39 9.35
N GLN A 5 -12.46 26.31 8.75
CA GLN A 5 -13.41 25.20 8.97
C GLN A 5 -12.87 23.87 8.42
N VAL A 6 -12.25 23.90 7.23
CA VAL A 6 -11.62 22.71 6.65
C VAL A 6 -10.47 22.22 7.54
N ALA A 7 -9.59 23.13 7.97
CA ALA A 7 -8.50 22.80 8.87
C ALA A 7 -9.01 22.23 10.21
N GLY A 8 -10.06 22.82 10.78
CA GLY A 8 -10.70 22.31 12.00
C GLY A 8 -11.25 20.89 11.84
N LYS A 9 -11.99 20.62 10.73
CA LYS A 9 -12.50 19.29 10.41
C LYS A 9 -11.38 18.27 10.19
N LEU A 10 -10.30 18.64 9.47
CA LEU A 10 -9.12 17.80 9.30
C LEU A 10 -8.49 17.40 10.63
N LYS A 11 -8.26 18.38 11.51
CA LYS A 11 -7.72 18.12 12.86
C LYS A 11 -8.63 17.19 13.66
N GLY A 12 -9.94 17.40 13.60
CA GLY A 12 -10.92 16.53 14.23
C GLY A 12 -10.85 15.09 13.72
N GLN A 13 -10.79 14.89 12.40
CA GLN A 13 -10.66 13.55 11.81
C GLN A 13 -9.32 12.88 12.16
N ILE A 14 -8.21 13.63 12.20
CA ILE A 14 -6.91 13.10 12.64
C ILE A 14 -7.01 12.62 14.10
N CYS A 15 -7.63 13.40 15.00
CA CYS A 15 -7.81 13.01 16.39
C CYS A 15 -8.69 11.76 16.54
N GLN A 16 -9.80 11.69 15.80
CA GLN A 16 -10.70 10.52 15.83
C GLN A 16 -9.98 9.26 15.33
N PHE A 17 -9.25 9.36 14.22
CA PHE A 17 -8.47 8.26 13.67
C PHE A 17 -7.37 7.80 14.63
N ALA A 18 -6.59 8.73 15.18
CA ALA A 18 -5.57 8.42 16.19
C ALA A 18 -6.18 7.74 17.42
N GLY A 19 -7.34 8.21 17.90
CA GLY A 19 -8.08 7.58 18.99
C GLY A 19 -8.47 6.14 18.69
N LYS A 20 -8.86 5.86 17.43
CA LYS A 20 -9.20 4.51 16.97
C LYS A 20 -7.97 3.61 16.91
N LEU A 21 -6.87 4.09 16.34
CA LEU A 21 -5.61 3.35 16.25
C LEU A 21 -5.03 2.99 17.63
N CYS A 22 -5.25 3.85 18.61
CA CYS A 22 -4.68 3.72 19.95
C CYS A 22 -5.64 3.12 20.97
N LYS A 23 -6.75 2.53 20.54
CA LYS A 23 -7.70 1.85 21.45
C LYS A 23 -6.96 0.75 22.23
N GLY A 24 -6.95 0.85 23.57
CA GLY A 24 -6.21 -0.05 24.45
C GLY A 24 -4.76 0.35 24.75
N LEU A 25 -4.25 1.44 24.16
CA LEU A 25 -2.96 2.01 24.52
C LEU A 25 -3.10 3.11 25.59
N PRO A 26 -2.03 3.44 26.35
CA PRO A 26 -2.04 4.55 27.29
C PRO A 26 -2.35 5.89 26.61
N LYS A 27 -3.02 6.80 27.32
CA LYS A 27 -3.39 8.14 26.80
C LYS A 27 -2.21 8.91 26.19
N VAL A 28 -1.00 8.75 26.74
CA VAL A 28 0.23 9.39 26.24
C VAL A 28 0.60 8.87 24.85
N ALA A 29 0.47 7.56 24.61
CA ALA A 29 0.70 6.97 23.30
C ALA A 29 -0.34 7.47 22.27
N GLY A 30 -1.62 7.54 22.66
CA GLY A 30 -2.67 8.10 21.82
C GLY A 30 -2.42 9.57 21.43
N ARG A 31 -1.99 10.39 22.39
CA ARG A 31 -1.55 11.76 22.13
C ARG A 31 -0.41 11.80 21.13
N PHE A 32 0.63 11.00 21.35
CA PHE A 32 1.80 10.91 20.46
C PHE A 32 1.41 10.53 19.04
N VAL A 33 0.57 9.50 18.85
CA VAL A 33 0.14 9.07 17.50
C VAL A 33 -0.65 10.17 16.78
N GLY A 34 -1.52 10.88 17.49
CA GLY A 34 -2.24 12.05 16.93
C GLY A 34 -1.28 13.16 16.51
N GLU A 35 -0.31 13.50 17.36
CA GLU A 35 0.71 14.51 17.09
C GLU A 35 1.62 14.09 15.90
N ALA A 36 2.01 12.81 15.83
CA ALA A 36 2.82 12.30 14.75
C ALA A 36 2.07 12.29 13.41
N LEU A 37 0.82 11.83 13.38
CA LEU A 37 -0.03 11.88 12.19
C LEU A 37 -0.22 13.32 11.71
N TYR A 38 -0.58 14.24 12.63
CA TYR A 38 -0.72 15.64 12.29
C TYR A 38 0.57 16.22 11.70
N GLY A 39 1.70 15.99 12.36
CA GLY A 39 2.99 16.51 11.91
C GLY A 39 3.42 15.93 10.55
N ILE A 40 3.25 14.64 10.31
CA ILE A 40 3.55 13.99 9.02
C ILE A 40 2.66 14.56 7.93
N LEU A 41 1.35 14.69 8.17
CA LEU A 41 0.40 15.21 7.18
C LEU A 41 0.59 16.70 6.90
N SER A 42 0.93 17.51 7.92
CA SER A 42 1.14 18.96 7.75
C SER A 42 2.48 19.31 7.14
N LYS A 43 3.54 18.55 7.42
CA LYS A 43 4.89 18.83 6.92
C LYS A 43 5.30 17.95 5.73
N GLN A 44 4.53 16.92 5.40
CA GLN A 44 4.92 15.91 4.43
C GLN A 44 6.35 15.41 4.71
N SER A 45 6.63 15.14 5.98
CA SER A 45 7.96 14.77 6.45
C SER A 45 7.87 13.82 7.64
N VAL A 46 8.73 12.82 7.63
CA VAL A 46 8.89 11.82 8.71
C VAL A 46 9.98 12.20 9.70
N ARG A 47 10.62 13.37 9.53
CA ARG A 47 11.64 13.86 10.45
C ARG A 47 10.98 14.32 11.75
N VAL A 48 11.40 13.72 12.86
CA VAL A 48 10.82 14.05 14.19
C VAL A 48 10.94 15.53 14.51
N SER A 49 12.01 16.19 14.05
CA SER A 49 12.20 17.64 14.21
C SER A 49 11.14 18.46 13.46
N GLU A 50 10.75 18.06 12.25
CA GLU A 50 9.68 18.74 11.49
C GLU A 50 8.31 18.49 12.11
N VAL A 51 8.06 17.25 12.57
CA VAL A 51 6.86 16.93 13.35
C VAL A 51 6.79 17.79 14.61
N ALA A 52 7.89 17.91 15.36
CA ALA A 52 7.95 18.75 16.57
C ALA A 52 7.68 20.21 16.27
N ARG A 53 8.24 20.76 15.18
CA ARG A 53 7.97 22.16 14.76
C ARG A 53 6.51 22.39 14.42
N SER A 54 5.84 21.41 13.80
CA SER A 54 4.43 21.56 13.43
C SER A 54 3.49 21.70 14.62
N LEU A 55 3.90 21.23 15.81
CA LEU A 55 3.09 21.28 17.02
C LEU A 55 3.07 22.68 17.67
N ASN A 56 4.06 23.50 17.37
CA ASN A 56 4.19 24.87 17.90
C ASN A 56 3.98 24.96 19.42
N GLU A 57 4.62 24.04 20.17
CA GLU A 57 4.52 24.01 21.64
C GLU A 57 5.34 25.18 22.28
N PRO A 58 4.84 25.80 23.36
CA PRO A 58 5.52 26.92 24.03
C PRO A 58 6.69 26.42 24.91
N ILE A 59 7.48 25.48 24.44
CA ILE A 59 8.66 24.93 25.10
C ILE A 59 9.81 24.78 24.07
N ARG A 60 11.03 24.63 24.58
CA ARG A 60 12.19 24.41 23.68
C ARG A 60 11.97 23.22 22.77
N LEU A 61 12.18 23.39 21.45
CA LEU A 61 11.97 22.38 20.42
C LEU A 61 12.58 21.01 20.76
N ILE A 62 13.81 21.02 21.31
CA ILE A 62 14.49 19.79 21.70
C ILE A 62 13.73 18.97 22.77
N LYS A 63 12.97 19.62 23.66
CA LYS A 63 12.15 18.91 24.65
C LYS A 63 10.98 18.21 23.99
N THR A 64 10.34 18.85 22.98
CA THR A 64 9.29 18.23 22.15
C THR A 64 9.86 17.05 21.35
N GLU A 65 11.00 17.24 20.68
CA GLU A 65 11.67 16.15 19.93
C GLU A 65 12.02 14.95 20.82
N ASN A 66 12.60 15.18 21.99
CA ASN A 66 12.95 14.12 22.94
C ASN A 66 11.70 13.37 23.43
N ARG A 67 10.60 14.09 23.68
CA ARG A 67 9.33 13.50 24.06
C ARG A 67 8.78 12.61 22.93
N LEU A 68 8.75 13.11 21.69
CA LEU A 68 8.28 12.36 20.54
C LEU A 68 9.16 11.13 20.26
N CYS A 69 10.49 11.29 20.34
CA CYS A 69 11.44 10.17 20.18
C CYS A 69 11.27 9.09 21.24
N ARG A 70 10.99 9.47 22.51
CA ARG A 70 10.73 8.50 23.57
C ARG A 70 9.46 7.69 23.29
N GLU A 71 8.36 8.34 22.94
CA GLU A 71 7.10 7.67 22.64
C GLU A 71 7.18 6.83 21.35
N LEU A 72 7.94 7.29 20.36
CA LEU A 72 8.24 6.50 19.16
C LEU A 72 8.99 5.20 19.45
N GLY A 73 9.75 5.12 20.54
CA GLY A 73 10.41 3.90 21.01
C GLY A 73 9.54 3.01 21.90
N ARG A 74 8.24 3.25 21.97
CA ARG A 74 7.33 2.43 22.76
C ARG A 74 7.16 1.05 22.13
N ARG A 75 7.39 0.02 22.94
CA ARG A 75 7.23 -1.37 22.54
C ARG A 75 5.83 -1.62 22.00
N GLU A 76 5.71 -2.47 20.99
CA GLU A 76 4.44 -2.88 20.35
C GLU A 76 3.62 -1.75 19.70
N LEU A 77 4.07 -0.49 19.71
CA LEU A 77 3.31 0.61 19.15
C LEU A 77 2.99 0.39 17.66
N GLY A 78 4.02 0.05 16.87
CA GLY A 78 3.86 -0.21 15.43
C GLY A 78 2.96 -1.39 15.14
N GLU A 79 3.07 -2.47 15.92
CA GLU A 79 2.24 -3.65 15.80
C GLU A 79 0.76 -3.32 16.05
N ARG A 80 0.45 -2.56 17.11
CA ARG A 80 -0.90 -2.13 17.44
C ARG A 80 -1.49 -1.22 16.37
N ILE A 81 -0.71 -0.25 15.88
CA ILE A 81 -1.14 0.64 14.79
C ILE A 81 -1.45 -0.18 13.54
N THR A 82 -0.54 -1.07 13.14
CA THR A 82 -0.71 -1.93 11.96
C THR A 82 -1.98 -2.77 12.07
N GLU A 83 -2.21 -3.42 13.22
CA GLU A 83 -3.40 -4.23 13.46
C GLU A 83 -4.69 -3.41 13.30
N LYS A 84 -4.72 -2.18 13.84
CA LYS A 84 -5.89 -1.31 13.71
C LYS A 84 -6.09 -0.76 12.30
N VAL A 85 -5.01 -0.51 11.55
CA VAL A 85 -5.10 -0.14 10.13
C VAL A 85 -5.71 -1.29 9.31
N ILE A 86 -5.28 -2.53 9.56
CA ILE A 86 -5.87 -3.71 8.89
C ILE A 86 -7.35 -3.84 9.24
N GLU A 87 -7.69 -3.76 10.53
CA GLU A 87 -9.07 -3.86 11.02
C GLU A 87 -9.98 -2.84 10.32
N GLU A 88 -9.57 -1.56 10.26
CA GLU A 88 -10.33 -0.50 9.58
C GLU A 88 -10.40 -0.73 8.06
N GLY A 89 -9.31 -1.11 7.42
CA GLY A 89 -9.28 -1.37 5.99
C GLY A 89 -10.09 -2.59 5.57
N ALA A 90 -10.16 -3.62 6.42
CA ALA A 90 -10.87 -4.86 6.16
C ALA A 90 -12.39 -4.68 5.91
N PHE A 91 -13.00 -3.62 6.46
CA PHE A 91 -14.40 -3.28 6.18
C PHE A 91 -14.65 -2.93 4.72
N HIS A 92 -13.62 -2.49 4.00
CA HIS A 92 -13.70 -2.10 2.59
C HIS A 92 -13.32 -3.22 1.63
N VAL A 93 -12.83 -4.37 2.14
CA VAL A 93 -12.42 -5.51 1.32
C VAL A 93 -13.65 -6.36 0.99
N LYS A 94 -13.93 -6.51 -0.31
CA LYS A 94 -14.96 -7.36 -0.88
C LYS A 94 -14.36 -8.67 -1.40
N LYS A 95 -15.21 -9.59 -1.88
CA LYS A 95 -14.78 -10.88 -2.42
C LYS A 95 -13.85 -10.77 -3.64
N ASP A 96 -14.06 -9.75 -4.47
CA ASP A 96 -13.34 -9.45 -5.70
C ASP A 96 -12.28 -8.35 -5.56
N THR A 97 -12.09 -7.81 -4.36
CA THR A 97 -11.01 -6.84 -4.09
C THR A 97 -9.65 -7.52 -4.32
N LEU A 98 -8.79 -6.86 -5.06
CA LEU A 98 -7.43 -7.33 -5.30
C LEU A 98 -6.56 -6.98 -4.08
N LEU A 99 -5.98 -7.98 -3.44
CA LEU A 99 -5.01 -7.82 -2.36
C LEU A 99 -3.60 -7.91 -2.95
N ILE A 100 -3.07 -6.75 -3.34
CA ILE A 100 -1.79 -6.67 -4.02
C ILE A 100 -0.68 -6.62 -2.96
N ILE A 101 0.27 -7.56 -3.05
CA ILE A 101 1.41 -7.62 -2.13
C ILE A 101 2.70 -7.44 -2.91
N ASP A 102 3.58 -6.58 -2.40
CA ASP A 102 4.88 -6.31 -3.02
C ASP A 102 5.91 -5.89 -1.95
N PRO A 103 7.11 -6.49 -1.92
CA PRO A 103 8.24 -5.96 -1.17
C PRO A 103 8.83 -4.74 -1.88
N SER A 104 9.37 -3.81 -1.08
CA SER A 104 10.06 -2.62 -1.57
C SER A 104 11.23 -2.26 -0.66
N ASP A 105 12.25 -1.63 -1.23
CA ASP A 105 13.37 -1.06 -0.49
C ASP A 105 13.00 0.24 0.23
N VAL A 106 13.71 0.53 1.30
CA VAL A 106 13.80 1.84 1.95
C VAL A 106 15.27 2.19 2.07
N THR A 107 15.78 2.84 1.03
CA THR A 107 17.21 3.17 0.91
C THR A 107 17.63 4.20 1.94
N LYS A 108 18.80 4.03 2.54
CA LYS A 108 19.43 4.90 3.55
C LYS A 108 20.81 5.33 3.11
N LYS A 109 20.89 6.08 2.02
CA LYS A 109 22.11 6.46 1.29
C LYS A 109 23.27 6.97 2.19
N TYR A 110 22.96 7.69 3.28
CA TYR A 110 23.95 8.31 4.16
C TYR A 110 24.00 7.69 5.56
N ALA A 111 23.24 6.62 5.82
CA ALA A 111 23.24 6.01 7.14
C ALA A 111 24.48 5.15 7.36
N LYS A 112 25.12 5.32 8.56
CA LYS A 112 26.29 4.54 8.96
C LYS A 112 26.09 3.77 10.26
N LYS A 113 25.16 4.21 11.13
CA LYS A 113 25.02 3.72 12.52
C LYS A 113 23.55 3.44 12.89
N MET A 114 22.73 3.01 11.93
CA MET A 114 21.39 2.53 12.22
C MET A 114 21.45 1.04 12.57
N GLU A 115 20.63 0.60 13.53
CA GLU A 115 20.57 -0.82 13.91
C GLU A 115 20.08 -1.67 12.75
N TYR A 116 20.70 -2.82 12.54
CA TYR A 116 20.37 -3.80 11.50
C TYR A 116 20.30 -3.21 10.09
N LEU A 117 21.21 -2.30 9.78
CA LEU A 117 21.29 -1.68 8.45
C LEU A 117 21.86 -2.71 7.46
N ALA A 118 21.02 -3.17 6.53
CA ALA A 118 21.33 -4.20 5.55
C ALA A 118 21.76 -3.62 4.19
N GLU A 119 22.29 -4.47 3.33
CA GLU A 119 22.40 -4.18 1.90
C GLU A 119 21.07 -4.43 1.21
N VAL A 120 20.61 -3.44 0.44
CA VAL A 120 19.37 -3.51 -0.32
C VAL A 120 19.60 -3.09 -1.77
N ARG A 121 18.86 -3.69 -2.68
CA ARG A 121 18.86 -3.27 -4.08
C ARG A 121 17.87 -2.12 -4.23
N ASP A 122 18.37 -0.94 -4.52
CA ASP A 122 17.54 0.22 -4.89
C ASP A 122 16.80 -0.08 -6.20
N GLY A 123 15.48 -0.17 -6.13
CA GLY A 123 14.64 -0.45 -7.27
C GLY A 123 14.62 0.69 -8.31
N SER A 124 14.93 1.93 -7.88
CA SER A 124 14.93 3.12 -8.74
C SER A 124 16.25 3.30 -9.47
N GLU A 125 17.37 3.22 -8.75
CA GLU A 125 18.73 3.44 -9.27
C GLU A 125 19.38 2.14 -9.78
N LYS A 126 18.77 0.97 -9.50
CA LYS A 126 19.28 -0.37 -9.82
C LYS A 126 20.67 -0.67 -9.23
N THR A 127 21.06 0.06 -8.20
CA THR A 127 22.32 -0.08 -7.48
C THR A 127 22.12 -0.84 -6.17
N ILE A 128 23.20 -1.38 -5.60
CA ILE A 128 23.21 -1.91 -4.24
C ILE A 128 23.58 -0.78 -3.29
N GLY A 129 22.76 -0.55 -2.30
CA GLY A 129 22.96 0.46 -1.27
C GLY A 129 22.62 -0.07 0.11
N LYS A 130 22.74 0.79 1.13
CA LYS A 130 22.33 0.45 2.49
C LYS A 130 20.90 0.85 2.75
N GLY A 131 20.15 0.02 3.49
CA GLY A 131 18.75 0.29 3.78
C GLY A 131 18.05 -0.85 4.50
N TYR A 132 16.77 -0.90 4.27
CA TYR A 132 15.83 -1.89 4.82
C TYR A 132 14.86 -2.31 3.75
N TRP A 133 14.12 -3.38 3.99
CA TRP A 133 13.02 -3.81 3.17
C TRP A 133 11.68 -3.50 3.86
N THR A 134 10.66 -3.28 3.07
CA THR A 134 9.27 -3.30 3.54
C THR A 134 8.47 -4.31 2.73
N VAL A 135 7.50 -4.94 3.36
CA VAL A 135 6.43 -5.68 2.68
C VAL A 135 5.13 -4.93 2.90
N ARG A 136 4.40 -4.68 1.80
CA ARG A 136 3.16 -3.90 1.80
C ARG A 136 2.03 -4.69 1.18
N VAL A 137 0.81 -4.51 1.71
CA VAL A 137 -0.43 -5.03 1.13
C VAL A 137 -1.40 -3.88 0.91
N VAL A 138 -1.89 -3.78 -0.31
CA VAL A 138 -2.87 -2.76 -0.73
C VAL A 138 -4.05 -3.44 -1.40
N GLY A 139 -5.25 -3.15 -0.91
CA GLY A 139 -6.50 -3.48 -1.59
C GLY A 139 -6.75 -2.53 -2.77
N ALA A 140 -7.23 -3.06 -3.89
CA ALA A 140 -7.64 -2.29 -5.06
C ALA A 140 -8.87 -2.91 -5.72
N GLU A 141 -9.68 -2.09 -6.35
CA GLU A 141 -10.83 -2.52 -7.15
C GLU A 141 -10.53 -2.31 -8.65
N LEU A 142 -11.11 -3.14 -9.53
CA LEU A 142 -10.90 -3.01 -10.97
C LEU A 142 -11.46 -1.71 -11.56
N GLU A 143 -12.63 -1.31 -11.08
CA GLU A 143 -13.43 -0.24 -11.67
C GLU A 143 -13.09 1.15 -11.11
N THR A 144 -12.33 1.21 -10.01
CA THR A 144 -12.04 2.47 -9.33
C THR A 144 -10.54 2.68 -9.15
N VAL A 145 -10.12 3.93 -9.01
CA VAL A 145 -8.74 4.28 -8.63
C VAL A 145 -8.52 4.26 -7.12
N LYS A 146 -9.53 3.84 -6.35
CA LYS A 146 -9.44 3.76 -4.88
C LYS A 146 -8.46 2.67 -4.47
N ILE A 147 -7.63 3.00 -3.49
CA ILE A 147 -6.74 2.06 -2.82
C ILE A 147 -7.15 1.90 -1.36
N ILE A 148 -6.90 0.72 -0.81
CA ILE A 148 -7.13 0.38 0.59
C ILE A 148 -5.78 -0.07 1.17
N PRO A 149 -4.93 0.84 1.68
CA PRO A 149 -3.70 0.47 2.37
C PRO A 149 -4.03 -0.36 3.60
N LEU A 150 -3.59 -1.63 3.62
CA LEU A 150 -3.93 -2.59 4.68
C LEU A 150 -2.77 -2.86 5.61
N TYR A 151 -1.57 -3.07 5.05
CA TYR A 151 -0.43 -3.53 5.81
C TYR A 151 0.85 -2.95 5.26
N GLU A 152 1.76 -2.57 6.15
CA GLU A 152 3.15 -2.28 5.83
C GLU A 152 4.01 -2.60 7.04
N ARG A 153 5.09 -3.36 6.81
CA ARG A 153 6.09 -3.68 7.83
C ARG A 153 7.49 -3.54 7.25
N LEU A 154 8.35 -2.87 8.01
CA LEU A 154 9.78 -2.83 7.73
C LEU A 154 10.46 -4.05 8.35
N TYR A 155 11.36 -4.67 7.58
CA TYR A 155 12.21 -5.75 8.04
C TYR A 155 13.67 -5.58 7.54
N SER A 156 14.59 -6.29 8.16
CA SER A 156 16.00 -6.30 7.78
C SER A 156 16.53 -7.72 7.79
N GLN A 157 17.38 -8.03 6.83
CA GLN A 157 18.11 -9.30 6.76
C GLN A 157 19.13 -9.45 7.90
N GLU A 158 19.57 -8.33 8.49
CA GLU A 158 20.49 -8.28 9.61
C GLU A 158 19.80 -8.37 10.98
N ALA A 159 18.46 -8.35 11.01
CA ALA A 159 17.71 -8.42 12.26
C ALA A 159 17.61 -9.87 12.76
N PRO A 160 17.70 -10.11 14.09
CA PRO A 160 17.73 -11.47 14.64
C PRO A 160 16.42 -12.24 14.47
N ASP A 161 15.29 -11.56 14.21
CA ASP A 161 13.97 -12.13 13.98
C ASP A 161 13.66 -12.39 12.50
N TYR A 162 14.63 -12.11 11.61
CA TYR A 162 14.48 -12.37 10.18
C TYR A 162 14.79 -13.84 9.86
N ASP A 163 13.96 -14.46 9.07
CA ASP A 163 14.17 -15.79 8.51
C ASP A 163 14.35 -15.71 6.99
N SER A 164 13.33 -15.24 6.28
CA SER A 164 13.38 -15.07 4.84
C SER A 164 12.32 -14.08 4.34
N GLU A 165 12.52 -13.55 3.13
CA GLU A 165 11.52 -12.72 2.44
C GLU A 165 10.17 -13.46 2.25
N ASN A 166 10.24 -14.78 2.01
CA ASN A 166 9.01 -15.59 1.90
C ASN A 166 8.25 -15.61 3.23
N THR A 167 8.97 -15.75 4.35
CA THR A 167 8.39 -15.72 5.69
C THR A 167 7.75 -14.37 6.00
N GLU A 168 8.40 -13.27 5.66
CA GLU A 168 7.82 -11.93 5.84
C GLU A 168 6.58 -11.73 4.95
N THR A 169 6.60 -12.22 3.71
CA THR A 169 5.45 -12.22 2.81
C THR A 169 4.29 -13.03 3.39
N LEU A 170 4.53 -14.23 3.90
CA LEU A 170 3.50 -15.08 4.51
C LEU A 170 2.96 -14.47 5.81
N LYS A 171 3.81 -13.86 6.64
CA LYS A 171 3.36 -13.10 7.83
C LYS A 171 2.40 -11.97 7.45
N ALA A 172 2.67 -11.25 6.36
CA ALA A 172 1.78 -10.20 5.85
C ALA A 172 0.42 -10.77 5.41
N VAL A 173 0.45 -11.87 4.65
CA VAL A 173 -0.77 -12.59 4.21
C VAL A 173 -1.59 -13.04 5.42
N ASP A 174 -0.96 -13.69 6.40
CA ASP A 174 -1.63 -14.22 7.58
C ASP A 174 -2.26 -13.12 8.45
N ARG A 175 -1.57 -11.98 8.58
CA ARG A 175 -2.10 -10.84 9.32
C ARG A 175 -3.33 -10.24 8.66
N VAL A 176 -3.27 -10.00 7.36
CA VAL A 176 -4.40 -9.44 6.62
C VAL A 176 -5.57 -10.43 6.61
N ARG A 177 -5.32 -11.73 6.36
CA ARG A 177 -6.36 -12.76 6.34
C ARG A 177 -7.13 -12.90 7.67
N ARG A 178 -6.50 -12.68 8.81
CA ARG A 178 -7.21 -12.71 10.11
C ARG A 178 -8.39 -11.74 10.18
N HIS A 179 -8.34 -10.64 9.42
CA HIS A 179 -9.40 -9.63 9.39
C HIS A 179 -10.31 -9.70 8.17
N VAL A 180 -9.76 -10.06 7.01
CA VAL A 180 -10.56 -10.16 5.78
C VAL A 180 -11.18 -11.55 5.57
N GLY A 181 -10.67 -12.57 6.25
CA GLY A 181 -11.06 -13.97 6.03
C GLY A 181 -10.66 -14.42 4.64
N ASP A 182 -11.59 -15.06 3.93
CA ASP A 182 -11.40 -15.53 2.55
C ASP A 182 -11.80 -14.51 1.50
N ARG A 183 -12.05 -13.25 1.89
CA ARG A 183 -12.34 -12.17 0.96
C ARG A 183 -11.05 -11.68 0.31
N GLY A 184 -11.17 -11.27 -0.95
CA GLY A 184 -10.09 -10.73 -1.74
C GLY A 184 -9.30 -11.77 -2.52
N ILE A 185 -8.63 -11.31 -3.55
CA ILE A 185 -7.80 -12.11 -4.46
C ILE A 185 -6.36 -11.60 -4.35
N TRP A 186 -5.43 -12.45 -3.94
CA TRP A 186 -4.03 -12.07 -3.80
C TRP A 186 -3.36 -11.92 -5.17
N VAL A 187 -2.68 -10.80 -5.39
CA VAL A 187 -2.00 -10.52 -6.65
C VAL A 187 -0.52 -10.25 -6.39
N MET A 188 0.34 -10.98 -7.08
CA MET A 188 1.79 -10.89 -6.94
C MET A 188 2.48 -10.75 -8.31
N ASN A 189 3.61 -10.06 -8.30
CA ASN A 189 4.53 -9.98 -9.45
C ASN A 189 5.33 -11.28 -9.62
N ARG A 190 6.37 -11.28 -10.46
CA ARG A 190 7.27 -12.44 -10.66
C ARG A 190 7.94 -12.90 -9.37
N GLY A 191 8.19 -12.00 -8.42
CA GLY A 191 8.72 -12.35 -7.10
C GLY A 191 7.82 -13.32 -6.30
N GLY A 192 6.52 -13.42 -6.66
CA GLY A 192 5.59 -14.40 -6.11
C GLY A 192 5.72 -15.81 -6.71
N ASP A 193 6.46 -15.98 -7.80
CA ASP A 193 6.66 -17.28 -8.47
C ASP A 193 7.68 -18.15 -7.71
N ARG A 194 7.32 -18.54 -6.50
CA ARG A 194 8.17 -19.35 -5.61
C ARG A 194 7.39 -20.51 -5.02
N ARG A 195 7.99 -21.72 -5.05
CA ARG A 195 7.37 -22.90 -4.43
C ARG A 195 7.02 -22.67 -2.96
N LYS A 196 7.88 -21.95 -2.24
CA LYS A 196 7.68 -21.59 -0.81
C LYS A 196 6.47 -20.68 -0.56
N LEU A 197 5.92 -20.04 -1.60
CA LEU A 197 4.70 -19.25 -1.52
C LEU A 197 3.49 -20.02 -2.06
N PHE A 198 3.63 -20.71 -3.20
CA PHE A 198 2.51 -21.49 -3.77
C PHE A 198 2.01 -22.59 -2.85
N ALA A 199 2.89 -23.35 -2.18
CA ALA A 199 2.47 -24.45 -1.32
C ALA A 199 1.55 -23.95 -0.18
N PRO A 200 1.95 -22.96 0.66
CA PRO A 200 1.05 -22.44 1.70
C PRO A 200 -0.24 -21.81 1.16
N PHE A 201 -0.22 -21.19 -0.02
CA PHE A 201 -1.42 -20.62 -0.63
C PHE A 201 -2.41 -21.69 -1.05
N LEU A 202 -1.93 -22.79 -1.64
CA LEU A 202 -2.76 -23.91 -2.04
C LEU A 202 -3.28 -24.70 -0.83
N ASP A 203 -2.42 -24.99 0.15
CA ASP A 203 -2.77 -25.71 1.36
C ASP A 203 -3.86 -24.97 2.20
N ARG A 204 -3.93 -23.65 2.04
CA ARG A 204 -4.90 -22.78 2.75
C ARG A 204 -6.04 -22.30 1.85
N GLU A 205 -6.16 -22.86 0.65
CA GLU A 205 -7.17 -22.52 -0.37
C GLU A 205 -7.26 -21.03 -0.70
N ILE A 206 -6.12 -20.32 -0.67
CA ILE A 206 -6.06 -18.87 -0.91
C ILE A 206 -6.21 -18.59 -2.41
N GLY A 207 -7.17 -17.72 -2.76
CA GLY A 207 -7.36 -17.22 -4.12
C GLY A 207 -6.21 -16.31 -4.56
N PHE A 208 -5.54 -16.60 -5.67
CA PHE A 208 -4.42 -15.79 -6.14
C PHE A 208 -4.34 -15.62 -7.67
N ILE A 209 -3.61 -14.60 -8.08
CA ILE A 209 -3.10 -14.36 -9.44
C ILE A 209 -1.62 -14.02 -9.30
N VAL A 210 -0.73 -14.86 -9.84
CA VAL A 210 0.72 -14.67 -9.77
C VAL A 210 1.29 -14.69 -11.18
N ARG A 211 2.15 -13.71 -11.51
CA ARG A 211 2.91 -13.74 -12.76
C ARG A 211 4.06 -14.72 -12.65
N LEU A 212 4.13 -15.66 -13.59
CA LEU A 212 5.20 -16.65 -13.64
C LEU A 212 6.45 -16.13 -14.36
N GLU A 213 7.59 -16.72 -14.00
CA GLU A 213 8.81 -16.68 -14.81
C GLU A 213 8.70 -17.65 -15.99
N GLY A 214 9.47 -17.40 -17.06
CA GLY A 214 9.41 -18.20 -18.28
C GLY A 214 9.86 -19.66 -18.10
N ASP A 215 10.80 -19.87 -17.20
CA ASP A 215 11.40 -21.17 -16.86
C ASP A 215 10.57 -22.00 -15.87
N ARG A 216 9.44 -21.50 -15.40
CA ARG A 216 8.54 -22.23 -14.50
C ARG A 216 8.01 -23.49 -15.20
N HIS A 217 8.23 -24.64 -14.57
CA HIS A 217 7.63 -25.89 -15.01
C HIS A 217 6.19 -26.04 -14.51
N LEU A 218 5.31 -26.45 -15.40
CA LEU A 218 3.91 -26.77 -15.14
C LEU A 218 3.63 -28.20 -15.65
N VAL A 219 2.57 -28.83 -15.16
CA VAL A 219 2.06 -30.10 -15.66
C VAL A 219 0.84 -29.81 -16.54
N TYR A 220 0.96 -30.14 -17.82
CA TYR A 220 -0.10 -30.01 -18.81
C TYR A 220 -0.33 -31.36 -19.51
N ARG A 221 -1.56 -31.88 -19.49
CA ARG A 221 -1.90 -33.18 -20.05
C ARG A 221 -0.97 -34.32 -19.59
N GLY A 222 -0.61 -34.32 -18.31
CA GLY A 222 0.27 -35.30 -17.70
C GLY A 222 1.78 -35.12 -17.95
N ARG A 223 2.17 -34.17 -18.78
CA ARG A 223 3.59 -33.90 -19.11
C ARG A 223 4.10 -32.63 -18.41
N LYS A 224 5.35 -32.64 -18.00
CA LYS A 224 6.07 -31.49 -17.47
C LYS A 224 6.53 -30.61 -18.64
N VAL A 225 6.10 -29.35 -18.70
CA VAL A 225 6.32 -28.40 -19.78
C VAL A 225 6.68 -27.03 -19.20
N LEU A 226 7.49 -26.25 -19.89
CA LEU A 226 7.78 -24.85 -19.48
C LEU A 226 6.55 -23.97 -19.67
N ALA A 227 6.37 -23.03 -18.77
CA ALA A 227 5.26 -22.06 -18.83
C ALA A 227 5.32 -21.23 -20.12
N LEU A 228 6.53 -20.86 -20.57
CA LEU A 228 6.72 -20.10 -21.81
C LEU A 228 6.28 -20.90 -23.05
N ASP A 229 6.61 -22.19 -23.14
CA ASP A 229 6.20 -23.06 -24.27
C ASP A 229 4.67 -23.20 -24.34
N LEU A 230 4.04 -23.33 -23.16
CA LEU A 230 2.58 -23.34 -23.07
C LEU A 230 1.95 -22.00 -23.46
N ALA A 231 2.61 -20.91 -23.15
CA ALA A 231 2.14 -19.56 -23.49
C ALA A 231 2.23 -19.30 -25.00
N VAL A 232 3.38 -19.64 -25.62
CA VAL A 232 3.58 -19.48 -27.07
C VAL A 232 2.58 -20.30 -27.88
N SER A 233 2.29 -21.53 -27.43
CA SER A 233 1.32 -22.43 -28.10
C SER A 233 -0.13 -22.21 -27.68
N CYS A 234 -0.42 -21.19 -26.86
CA CYS A 234 -1.76 -20.96 -26.32
C CYS A 234 -2.67 -20.29 -27.35
N PRO A 235 -3.86 -20.86 -27.67
CA PRO A 235 -4.86 -20.15 -28.47
C PRO A 235 -5.32 -18.88 -27.77
N MET A 236 -5.42 -17.78 -28.52
CA MET A 236 -5.81 -16.45 -28.04
C MET A 236 -7.18 -16.05 -28.65
N PRO A 237 -8.29 -16.62 -28.14
CA PRO A 237 -9.60 -16.43 -28.78
C PRO A 237 -10.23 -15.06 -28.54
N TYR A 238 -9.73 -14.29 -27.57
CA TYR A 238 -10.33 -13.01 -27.21
C TYR A 238 -9.29 -11.90 -27.20
N TRP A 239 -9.73 -10.70 -27.53
CA TRP A 239 -8.94 -9.48 -27.50
C TRP A 239 -9.66 -8.35 -26.80
N GLU A 240 -8.91 -7.35 -26.32
CA GLU A 240 -9.39 -6.13 -25.67
C GLU A 240 -8.44 -4.97 -25.90
N ARG A 241 -8.98 -3.75 -25.93
CA ARG A 241 -8.17 -2.53 -25.87
C ARG A 241 -8.03 -2.10 -24.42
N VAL A 242 -6.80 -1.91 -23.97
CA VAL A 242 -6.49 -1.43 -22.62
C VAL A 242 -5.69 -0.15 -22.72
N ILE A 243 -6.06 0.82 -21.89
CA ILE A 243 -5.32 2.07 -21.76
C ILE A 243 -4.36 1.90 -20.59
N LYS A 244 -3.10 2.18 -20.80
CA LYS A 244 -2.07 2.20 -19.76
C LYS A 244 -1.47 3.58 -19.70
N GLU A 245 -1.45 4.17 -18.52
CA GLU A 245 -0.76 5.41 -18.25
C GLU A 245 0.74 5.15 -18.18
N GLU A 246 1.51 5.77 -19.04
CA GLU A 246 2.97 5.72 -19.09
C GLU A 246 3.55 7.12 -18.79
N ARG A 247 4.87 7.22 -18.59
CA ARG A 247 5.53 8.50 -18.29
C ARG A 247 5.31 9.57 -19.38
N THR A 248 5.06 9.14 -20.61
CA THR A 248 4.85 10.00 -21.80
C THR A 248 3.37 10.29 -22.08
N GLY A 249 2.45 9.78 -21.24
CA GLY A 249 1.00 9.91 -21.41
C GLY A 249 0.28 8.57 -21.53
N GLU A 250 -1.00 8.62 -21.88
CA GLU A 250 -1.81 7.42 -22.06
C GLU A 250 -1.45 6.71 -23.37
N LYS A 251 -1.22 5.40 -23.27
CA LYS A 251 -0.97 4.54 -24.41
C LYS A 251 -2.01 3.44 -24.50
N VAL A 252 -2.57 3.26 -25.69
CA VAL A 252 -3.56 2.21 -25.97
C VAL A 252 -2.84 0.95 -26.45
N TYR A 253 -3.11 -0.16 -25.79
CA TYR A 253 -2.61 -1.49 -26.15
C TYR A 253 -3.77 -2.37 -26.57
N THR A 254 -3.59 -3.17 -27.63
CA THR A 254 -4.50 -4.26 -27.96
C THR A 254 -3.92 -5.55 -27.39
N ILE A 255 -4.57 -6.07 -26.36
CA ILE A 255 -4.16 -7.33 -25.75
C ILE A 255 -4.97 -8.49 -26.33
N GLN A 256 -4.34 -9.67 -26.40
CA GLN A 256 -5.03 -10.92 -26.66
C GLN A 256 -4.91 -11.81 -25.42
N VAL A 257 -5.96 -12.60 -25.14
CA VAL A 257 -6.02 -13.45 -23.94
C VAL A 257 -6.45 -14.87 -24.28
N GLY A 258 -5.75 -15.84 -23.67
CA GLY A 258 -6.04 -17.25 -23.75
C GLY A 258 -5.77 -17.96 -22.44
N PHE A 259 -6.02 -19.27 -22.36
CA PHE A 259 -5.76 -20.02 -21.14
C PHE A 259 -5.44 -21.49 -21.39
N ARG A 260 -4.78 -22.10 -20.41
CA ARG A 260 -4.55 -23.55 -20.28
C ARG A 260 -4.89 -23.99 -18.85
N ARG A 261 -5.50 -25.17 -18.71
CA ARG A 261 -5.63 -25.82 -17.40
C ARG A 261 -4.35 -26.58 -17.11
N VAL A 262 -3.74 -26.29 -15.96
CA VAL A 262 -2.42 -26.81 -15.59
C VAL A 262 -2.40 -27.21 -14.12
N ARG A 263 -1.31 -27.86 -13.70
CA ARG A 263 -0.99 -28.12 -12.29
C ARG A 263 0.47 -27.75 -12.02
N LEU A 264 0.78 -27.48 -10.77
CA LEU A 264 2.19 -27.41 -10.36
C LEU A 264 2.77 -28.85 -10.23
N PRO A 265 4.06 -29.04 -10.51
CA PRO A 265 4.71 -30.34 -10.30
C PRO A 265 4.60 -30.79 -8.84
N GLY A 266 4.15 -32.04 -8.63
CA GLY A 266 3.95 -32.62 -7.30
C GLY A 266 2.68 -32.15 -6.57
N ARG A 267 1.75 -31.47 -7.25
CA ARG A 267 0.47 -30.99 -6.70
C ARG A 267 -0.70 -31.53 -7.52
N SER A 268 -1.83 -31.77 -6.84
CA SER A 268 -3.07 -32.29 -7.46
C SER A 268 -4.04 -31.18 -7.86
N GLU A 269 -3.90 -29.99 -7.30
CA GLU A 269 -4.83 -28.87 -7.48
C GLU A 269 -4.84 -28.40 -8.94
N GLN A 270 -6.03 -28.26 -9.48
CA GLN A 270 -6.25 -27.73 -10.82
C GLN A 270 -6.12 -26.22 -10.81
N LEU A 271 -5.14 -25.70 -11.54
CA LEU A 271 -4.89 -24.29 -11.73
C LEU A 271 -5.15 -23.86 -13.17
N VAL A 272 -5.22 -22.55 -13.39
CA VAL A 272 -5.35 -21.99 -14.72
C VAL A 272 -4.15 -21.10 -15.02
N LEU A 273 -3.49 -21.33 -16.12
CA LEU A 273 -2.52 -20.44 -16.73
C LEU A 273 -3.28 -19.52 -17.69
N VAL A 274 -3.45 -18.26 -17.36
CA VAL A 274 -3.97 -17.23 -18.28
C VAL A 274 -2.78 -16.56 -18.96
N VAL A 275 -2.82 -16.52 -20.27
CA VAL A 275 -1.77 -15.94 -21.12
C VAL A 275 -2.29 -14.64 -21.71
N VAL A 276 -1.48 -13.59 -21.64
CA VAL A 276 -1.80 -12.26 -22.20
C VAL A 276 -0.66 -11.81 -23.10
N THR A 277 -0.95 -11.45 -24.34
CA THR A 277 0.00 -10.87 -25.30
C THR A 277 -0.39 -9.45 -25.68
N GLY A 278 0.47 -8.71 -26.36
CA GLY A 278 0.21 -7.34 -26.83
C GLY A 278 0.68 -6.24 -25.89
N LEU A 279 1.30 -6.57 -24.74
CA LEU A 279 1.85 -5.57 -23.79
C LEU A 279 3.38 -5.44 -23.86
N GLY A 280 4.03 -6.30 -24.61
CA GLY A 280 5.48 -6.36 -24.77
C GLY A 280 5.86 -7.53 -25.67
N ILE A 281 7.16 -7.82 -25.78
CA ILE A 281 7.68 -8.90 -26.61
C ILE A 281 7.29 -10.26 -26.01
N GLU A 282 7.43 -10.41 -24.70
CA GLU A 282 7.11 -11.67 -24.01
C GLU A 282 5.65 -11.70 -23.55
N PRO A 283 4.98 -12.88 -23.62
CA PRO A 283 3.66 -13.03 -23.06
C PRO A 283 3.67 -12.89 -21.53
N LEU A 284 2.61 -12.32 -20.96
CA LEU A 284 2.35 -12.43 -19.53
C LEU A 284 1.73 -13.79 -19.23
N MET A 285 2.32 -14.52 -18.31
CA MET A 285 1.89 -15.83 -17.85
C MET A 285 1.35 -15.70 -16.43
N LEU A 286 0.03 -15.77 -16.27
CA LEU A 286 -0.66 -15.53 -15.00
C LEU A 286 -1.22 -16.86 -14.48
N LEU A 287 -0.62 -17.39 -13.42
CA LEU A 287 -1.12 -18.58 -12.75
C LEU A 287 -2.17 -18.18 -11.70
N THR A 288 -3.31 -18.87 -11.71
CA THR A 288 -4.40 -18.54 -10.79
C THR A 288 -5.16 -19.79 -10.31
N THR A 289 -5.67 -19.70 -9.06
CA THR A 289 -6.63 -20.64 -8.47
C THR A 289 -8.07 -20.31 -8.84
N LEU A 290 -8.33 -19.15 -9.44
CA LEU A 290 -9.68 -18.72 -9.78
C LEU A 290 -10.32 -19.66 -10.80
N LYS A 291 -11.63 -19.91 -10.66
CA LYS A 291 -12.41 -20.66 -11.64
C LYS A 291 -12.56 -19.84 -12.91
N VAL A 292 -11.70 -20.11 -13.90
CA VAL A 292 -11.75 -19.47 -15.21
C VAL A 292 -12.56 -20.34 -16.15
N VAL A 293 -13.61 -19.78 -16.75
CA VAL A 293 -14.40 -20.37 -17.81
C VAL A 293 -13.97 -19.83 -19.18
N LYS A 294 -14.25 -20.57 -20.25
CA LYS A 294 -13.95 -20.13 -21.63
C LYS A 294 -14.89 -18.99 -22.04
N SER A 295 -14.72 -17.83 -21.43
CA SER A 295 -15.44 -16.59 -21.77
C SER A 295 -14.52 -15.39 -21.74
N ARG A 296 -14.79 -14.41 -22.60
CA ARG A 296 -14.03 -13.15 -22.64
C ARG A 296 -14.01 -12.47 -21.26
N LYS A 297 -15.15 -12.36 -20.58
CA LYS A 297 -15.28 -11.71 -19.26
C LYS A 297 -14.38 -12.36 -18.21
N SER A 298 -14.36 -13.71 -18.14
CA SER A 298 -13.59 -14.45 -17.13
C SER A 298 -12.08 -14.30 -17.34
N LEU A 299 -11.61 -14.35 -18.57
CA LEU A 299 -10.18 -14.21 -18.91
C LEU A 299 -9.70 -12.76 -18.73
N LEU A 300 -10.49 -11.80 -19.20
CA LEU A 300 -10.17 -10.38 -19.02
C LEU A 300 -10.15 -10.00 -17.56
N PHE A 301 -11.03 -10.56 -16.71
CA PHE A 301 -10.99 -10.31 -15.27
C PHE A 301 -9.59 -10.61 -14.68
N VAL A 302 -9.01 -11.78 -15.00
CA VAL A 302 -7.66 -12.16 -14.51
C VAL A 302 -6.59 -11.24 -15.09
N ALA A 303 -6.64 -10.97 -16.38
CA ALA A 303 -5.67 -10.10 -17.06
C ALA A 303 -5.67 -8.68 -16.50
N LEU A 304 -6.86 -8.07 -16.42
CA LEU A 304 -7.03 -6.71 -15.91
C LEU A 304 -6.71 -6.61 -14.41
N SER A 305 -7.05 -7.64 -13.61
CA SER A 305 -6.66 -7.73 -12.20
C SER A 305 -5.15 -7.66 -12.03
N TYR A 306 -4.40 -8.40 -12.85
CA TYR A 306 -2.96 -8.31 -12.79
C TYR A 306 -2.42 -6.95 -13.26
N LEU A 307 -2.98 -6.38 -14.31
CA LEU A 307 -2.59 -5.05 -14.78
C LEU A 307 -2.86 -3.97 -13.73
N ARG A 308 -3.88 -4.13 -12.90
CA ARG A 308 -4.20 -3.22 -11.79
C ARG A 308 -3.14 -3.23 -10.69
N ARG A 309 -2.27 -4.22 -10.64
CA ARG A 309 -1.15 -4.34 -9.67
C ARG A 309 -0.26 -3.08 -9.63
N TRP A 310 -0.14 -2.33 -10.72
CA TRP A 310 0.64 -1.09 -10.72
C TRP A 310 0.20 -0.08 -9.63
N GLN A 311 -1.02 -0.17 -9.12
CA GLN A 311 -1.50 0.70 -8.04
C GLN A 311 -0.69 0.57 -6.75
N ILE A 312 -0.09 -0.61 -6.48
CA ILE A 312 0.81 -0.74 -5.32
C ILE A 312 2.12 0.03 -5.56
N GLU A 313 2.64 0.01 -6.78
CA GLU A 313 3.85 0.77 -7.15
C GLU A 313 3.61 2.27 -6.97
N GLU A 314 2.45 2.79 -7.40
CA GLU A 314 2.06 4.17 -7.15
C GLU A 314 1.87 4.46 -5.65
N THR A 315 1.34 3.52 -4.88
CA THR A 315 1.21 3.67 -3.42
C THR A 315 2.57 3.71 -2.73
N ILE A 316 3.52 2.86 -3.17
CA ILE A 316 4.90 2.87 -2.68
C ILE A 316 5.56 4.22 -3.02
N ARG A 317 5.45 4.66 -4.28
CA ARG A 317 5.97 5.94 -4.74
C ARG A 317 5.35 7.10 -3.96
N PHE A 318 4.05 7.08 -3.73
CA PHE A 318 3.35 8.07 -2.93
C PHE A 318 3.92 8.17 -1.51
N ALA A 319 4.10 7.05 -0.80
CA ALA A 319 4.69 7.05 0.52
C ALA A 319 6.15 7.55 0.51
N LYS A 320 6.96 7.14 -0.50
CA LYS A 320 8.35 7.60 -0.64
C LYS A 320 8.45 9.11 -0.94
N GLN A 321 7.62 9.64 -1.81
CA GLN A 321 7.71 11.02 -2.29
C GLN A 321 6.92 12.00 -1.41
N ALA A 322 5.65 11.70 -1.09
CA ALA A 322 4.81 12.61 -0.32
C ALA A 322 5.23 12.68 1.15
N PHE A 323 5.63 11.56 1.76
CA PHE A 323 6.03 11.53 3.17
C PHE A 323 7.53 11.37 3.38
N ARG A 324 8.31 11.17 2.32
CA ARG A 324 9.77 11.06 2.35
C ARG A 324 10.27 9.99 3.33
N ILE A 325 9.74 8.77 3.23
CA ILE A 325 10.06 7.68 4.18
C ILE A 325 11.56 7.34 4.25
N GLU A 326 12.31 7.64 3.20
CA GLU A 326 13.76 7.48 3.18
C GLU A 326 14.50 8.51 4.06
N ASP A 327 13.84 9.62 4.44
CA ASP A 327 14.36 10.66 5.33
C ASP A 327 14.22 10.34 6.84
N ILE A 328 13.69 9.17 7.22
CA ILE A 328 13.63 8.76 8.63
C ILE A 328 15.06 8.67 9.20
N ARG A 329 15.32 9.41 10.29
CA ARG A 329 16.67 9.56 10.89
C ARG A 329 16.78 8.95 12.29
N VAL A 330 15.93 8.00 12.64
CA VAL A 330 16.02 7.32 13.94
C VAL A 330 17.00 6.16 13.86
N ARG A 331 17.82 5.97 14.92
CA ARG A 331 18.87 4.93 14.92
C ARG A 331 18.37 3.57 15.36
N LYS A 332 17.43 3.53 16.30
CA LYS A 332 16.88 2.29 16.87
C LYS A 332 15.90 1.65 15.89
N TYR A 333 16.05 0.36 15.66
CA TYR A 333 15.25 -0.41 14.71
C TYR A 333 13.75 -0.39 15.06
N GLU A 334 13.41 -0.56 16.34
CA GLU A 334 12.02 -0.48 16.81
C GLU A 334 11.38 0.89 16.48
N ARG A 335 12.13 1.99 16.67
CA ARG A 335 11.64 3.34 16.32
C ARG A 335 11.39 3.48 14.82
N LEU A 336 12.26 2.85 14.01
CA LEU A 336 12.11 2.85 12.56
C LEU A 336 10.85 2.09 12.15
N GLN A 337 10.64 0.89 12.70
CA GLN A 337 9.41 0.10 12.46
C GLN A 337 8.15 0.86 12.88
N ASN A 338 8.16 1.47 14.07
CA ASN A 338 7.05 2.27 14.57
C ASN A 338 6.75 3.48 13.68
N MET A 339 7.79 4.16 13.16
CA MET A 339 7.61 5.28 12.24
C MET A 339 6.98 4.82 10.91
N ILE A 340 7.43 3.69 10.35
CA ILE A 340 6.83 3.12 9.13
C ILE A 340 5.36 2.78 9.36
N ALA A 341 4.99 2.21 10.50
CA ALA A 341 3.59 1.93 10.83
C ALA A 341 2.73 3.22 10.92
N ILE A 342 3.29 4.31 11.48
CA ILE A 342 2.61 5.61 11.53
C ILE A 342 2.45 6.20 10.12
N VAL A 343 3.46 6.07 9.25
CA VAL A 343 3.35 6.52 7.85
C VAL A 343 2.31 5.69 7.10
N ALA A 344 2.29 4.37 7.27
CA ALA A 344 1.25 3.51 6.69
C ALA A 344 -0.15 3.94 7.16
N ALA A 345 -0.31 4.29 8.43
CA ALA A 345 -1.55 4.87 8.97
C ALA A 345 -1.87 6.23 8.34
N ALA A 346 -0.89 7.10 8.08
CA ALA A 346 -1.11 8.37 7.38
C ALA A 346 -1.57 8.15 5.93
N VAL A 347 -0.97 7.18 5.20
CA VAL A 347 -1.43 6.79 3.87
C VAL A 347 -2.86 6.26 3.91
N HIS A 348 -3.18 5.39 4.89
CA HIS A 348 -4.53 4.88 5.11
C HIS A 348 -5.53 6.01 5.43
N PHE A 349 -5.15 6.96 6.27
CA PHE A 349 -5.97 8.13 6.60
C PHE A 349 -6.36 8.88 5.33
N VAL A 350 -5.41 9.23 4.48
CA VAL A 350 -5.66 9.96 3.23
C VAL A 350 -6.52 9.15 2.25
N ALA A 351 -6.25 7.85 2.14
CA ALA A 351 -6.91 7.00 1.15
C ALA A 351 -8.31 6.55 1.57
N VAL A 352 -8.51 6.19 2.84
CA VAL A 352 -9.71 5.50 3.32
C VAL A 352 -10.49 6.32 4.35
N TRP A 353 -9.80 6.78 5.41
CA TRP A 353 -10.47 7.40 6.55
C TRP A 353 -11.02 8.79 6.27
N LEU A 354 -10.28 9.61 5.52
CA LEU A 354 -10.69 10.96 5.19
C LEU A 354 -12.02 10.96 4.44
N GLY A 355 -13.04 11.63 5.00
CA GLY A 355 -14.39 11.64 4.44
C GLY A 355 -14.45 12.23 3.02
N GLU A 356 -15.30 11.68 2.15
CA GLU A 356 -15.39 12.05 0.72
C GLU A 356 -15.68 13.54 0.51
N TRP A 357 -16.58 14.15 1.29
CA TRP A 357 -16.85 15.58 1.21
C TRP A 357 -15.62 16.44 1.48
N LEU A 358 -14.80 16.01 2.44
CA LEU A 358 -13.58 16.73 2.77
C LEU A 358 -12.52 16.56 1.69
N LYS A 359 -12.41 15.33 1.11
CA LYS A 359 -11.57 15.07 -0.05
C LYS A 359 -11.95 15.95 -1.24
N LEU A 360 -13.23 16.03 -1.57
CA LEU A 360 -13.73 16.87 -2.66
C LEU A 360 -13.43 18.35 -2.42
N GLY A 361 -13.67 18.85 -1.19
CA GLY A 361 -13.36 20.23 -0.84
C GLY A 361 -11.86 20.56 -0.94
N ILE A 362 -10.99 19.64 -0.52
CA ILE A 362 -9.54 19.79 -0.61
C ILE A 362 -9.09 19.76 -2.07
N LEU A 363 -9.60 18.80 -2.87
CA LEU A 363 -9.26 18.69 -4.29
C LEU A 363 -9.75 19.89 -5.08
N ALA A 364 -10.95 20.40 -4.82
CA ALA A 364 -11.48 21.59 -5.48
C ALA A 364 -10.62 22.83 -5.19
N HIS A 365 -10.20 23.03 -3.93
CA HIS A 365 -9.31 24.12 -3.56
C HIS A 365 -7.94 23.97 -4.22
N HIS A 366 -7.36 22.77 -4.19
CA HIS A 366 -6.10 22.48 -4.83
C HIS A 366 -6.17 22.68 -6.35
N ALA A 367 -7.26 22.29 -7.00
CA ALA A 367 -7.47 22.53 -8.42
C ALA A 367 -7.52 24.02 -8.77
N LEU A 368 -8.19 24.84 -7.95
CA LEU A 368 -8.23 26.29 -8.14
C LEU A 368 -6.84 26.96 -7.97
N GLU A 369 -6.03 26.47 -7.03
CA GLU A 369 -4.66 26.95 -6.85
C GLU A 369 -3.73 26.41 -7.96
N ALA A 370 -3.92 25.16 -8.39
CA ALA A 370 -3.14 24.50 -9.44
C ALA A 370 -3.54 24.95 -10.84
N ALA A 371 -4.71 25.61 -11.04
CA ALA A 371 -5.10 26.20 -12.33
C ALA A 371 -4.09 27.25 -12.85
N LYS A 372 -3.18 27.70 -11.99
CA LYS A 372 -1.99 28.48 -12.36
C LYS A 372 -0.84 27.61 -12.89
N ARG A 373 -0.93 26.28 -12.87
CA ARG A 373 0.08 25.34 -13.38
C ARG A 373 -0.49 24.60 -14.60
N LEU A 374 0.37 24.38 -15.58
CA LEU A 374 0.04 23.73 -16.87
C LEU A 374 -0.37 22.25 -16.77
N PHE A 375 -0.31 21.64 -15.60
CA PHE A 375 -0.57 20.21 -15.40
C PHE A 375 -1.80 20.03 -14.50
N GLY A 376 -2.81 19.32 -15.00
CA GLY A 376 -4.00 18.95 -14.25
C GLY A 376 -3.73 18.01 -13.07
N ILE A 377 -4.80 17.64 -12.34
CA ILE A 377 -4.72 16.66 -11.25
C ILE A 377 -4.55 15.27 -11.86
N PRO A 378 -3.46 14.53 -11.54
CA PRO A 378 -3.26 13.16 -12.04
C PRO A 378 -4.39 12.22 -11.61
N ASN A 379 -4.58 11.11 -12.33
CA ASN A 379 -5.56 10.08 -11.98
C ASN A 379 -5.32 9.50 -10.58
N PHE A 380 -4.08 9.37 -10.15
CA PHE A 380 -3.72 9.02 -8.77
C PHE A 380 -3.77 10.26 -7.87
N ARG A 381 -4.97 10.61 -7.40
CA ARG A 381 -5.30 11.88 -6.71
C ARG A 381 -4.68 12.04 -5.31
N TYR A 382 -4.01 11.04 -4.79
CA TYR A 382 -3.51 11.07 -3.41
C TYR A 382 -2.37 12.07 -3.19
N TYR A 383 -1.57 12.38 -4.22
CA TYR A 383 -0.59 13.47 -4.16
C TYR A 383 -1.28 14.83 -3.96
N ALA A 384 -2.27 15.13 -4.79
CA ALA A 384 -3.04 16.37 -4.68
C ALA A 384 -3.78 16.48 -3.33
N LEU A 385 -4.28 15.37 -2.80
CA LEU A 385 -4.87 15.31 -1.47
C LEU A 385 -3.84 15.61 -0.38
N ALA A 386 -2.66 15.01 -0.43
CA ALA A 386 -1.60 15.23 0.55
C ALA A 386 -1.13 16.71 0.53
N ASP A 387 -0.93 17.28 -0.65
CA ASP A 387 -0.54 18.69 -0.83
C ASP A 387 -1.63 19.64 -0.31
N GLY A 388 -2.89 19.37 -0.63
CA GLY A 388 -4.02 20.14 -0.14
C GLY A 388 -4.18 20.03 1.37
N ILE A 389 -4.04 18.84 1.97
CA ILE A 389 -4.06 18.64 3.42
C ILE A 389 -2.97 19.48 4.09
N LYS A 390 -1.73 19.40 3.58
CA LYS A 390 -0.62 20.21 4.07
C LYS A 390 -0.96 21.70 4.02
N ALA A 391 -1.43 22.22 2.89
CA ALA A 391 -1.76 23.62 2.71
C ALA A 391 -2.82 24.11 3.73
N PHE A 392 -3.85 23.29 3.99
CA PHE A 392 -4.86 23.61 4.99
C PHE A 392 -4.34 23.57 6.43
N LEU A 393 -3.51 22.59 6.77
CA LEU A 393 -2.99 22.42 8.13
C LEU A 393 -1.91 23.46 8.46
N GLU A 394 -1.00 23.77 7.53
CA GLU A 394 0.03 24.81 7.71
C GLU A 394 -0.56 26.22 7.78
N GLY A 395 -1.60 26.50 7.03
CA GLY A 395 -2.29 27.79 7.06
C GLY A 395 -3.25 27.97 8.25
N SER A 396 -3.30 27.04 9.20
CA SER A 396 -4.17 27.13 10.37
C SER A 396 -3.45 27.79 11.55
N GLU A 397 -3.96 28.93 12.00
CA GLU A 397 -3.43 29.66 13.17
C GLU A 397 -3.65 28.94 14.50
N THR A 398 -4.64 28.04 14.58
CA THR A 398 -4.91 27.29 15.81
C THR A 398 -3.94 26.14 15.99
N PRO A 399 -3.25 26.01 17.16
CA PRO A 399 -2.36 24.88 17.42
C PRO A 399 -3.09 23.54 17.35
N PHE A 400 -2.39 22.50 16.95
CA PHE A 400 -2.91 21.15 17.09
C PHE A 400 -2.86 20.77 18.58
N ARG A 401 -4.02 20.67 19.17
CA ARG A 401 -4.17 20.00 20.47
C ARG A 401 -4.90 18.70 20.17
N ALA A 402 -4.35 17.56 20.59
CA ALA A 402 -5.06 16.29 20.53
C ALA A 402 -6.39 16.49 21.28
N ALA A 403 -7.43 16.85 20.55
CA ALA A 403 -8.73 17.17 21.11
C ALA A 403 -9.29 15.93 21.80
N LYS A 404 -10.02 16.14 22.91
CA LYS A 404 -10.94 15.11 23.41
C LYS A 404 -11.79 14.68 22.24
N ALA A 405 -11.84 13.36 21.98
CA ALA A 405 -12.62 12.80 20.89
C ALA A 405 -14.04 13.38 20.93
N GLN A 406 -14.39 14.17 19.91
CA GLN A 406 -15.79 14.56 19.74
C GLN A 406 -16.58 13.32 19.32
N PRO A 407 -17.79 13.11 19.84
CA PRO A 407 -18.66 12.02 19.38
C PRO A 407 -18.84 12.12 17.85
N ARG A 408 -18.88 11.00 17.18
CA ARG A 408 -19.24 10.93 15.76
C ARG A 408 -20.54 11.69 15.55
N ALA A 409 -20.57 12.64 14.64
CA ALA A 409 -21.81 13.08 14.04
C ALA A 409 -22.48 11.85 13.39
N ASP A 410 -23.74 11.65 13.73
CA ASP A 410 -24.59 10.52 13.38
C ASP A 410 -24.49 10.16 11.88
N PRO A 411 -24.46 8.85 11.51
CA PRO A 411 -24.45 8.41 10.12
C PRO A 411 -25.76 8.71 9.36
N GLN A 412 -26.76 9.30 9.99
CA GLN A 412 -28.11 9.48 9.46
C GLN A 412 -28.30 10.57 8.38
N LEU A 413 -27.22 11.19 7.89
CA LEU A 413 -27.30 12.10 6.74
C LEU A 413 -26.65 11.52 5.48
N MET A 414 -26.83 10.25 5.22
CA MET A 414 -26.70 9.67 3.89
C MET A 414 -28.10 9.67 3.25
N LEU A 415 -28.48 10.79 2.64
CA LEU A 415 -29.59 10.77 1.69
C LEU A 415 -29.12 10.03 0.43
N PRO A 416 -29.90 9.08 -0.08
CA PRO A 416 -29.61 8.43 -1.35
C PRO A 416 -29.87 9.42 -2.50
N ILE A 417 -28.88 9.61 -3.35
CA ILE A 417 -29.05 10.05 -4.73
C ILE A 417 -28.36 9.04 -5.61
#